data_0db0ecaf1d4f3c15bb622ee27bfeb226
#
_entry.id   0db0ecaf1d4f3c15bb622ee27bfeb226
#
_cell.length_a   1.000
_cell.length_b   1.000
_cell.length_c   1.000
_cell.angle_alpha   90.00
_cell.angle_beta   90.00
_cell.angle_gamma   90.00
#
_symmetry.space_group_name_H-M   'P 1'
#
loop_
_entity.id
_entity.type
_entity.pdbx_description
1 polymer ?
#
loop_
_entity_poly.entity_id
_entity_poly.type
_entity_poly.pdbx_seq_one_letter_code
_entity_poly.pdbx_strand_id
1 'polypeptide(L)'
;FCLVPRLDVLTNVLLGRLSQTSTLKSLFKIFPAADRARAIALLEWMNMLPHALQRAENLSGGQMQRVAICRALMQNPGILLADEPVASLDPKNTQRIMDVLREISEQGISVMVNLHSVELVRAYCTRVIGVASGQLIFDDHPSRLTQDVLQRLYGDEVSQLH
;
A
#
# COMPACT_ATOMS: atom_id res chain seq x y z
N PHE A 1 -9.78 -0.66 1.47
CA PHE A 1 -9.08 0.15 0.42
C PHE A 1 -9.49 1.63 0.45
N CYS A 2 -10.53 2.00 1.17
CA CYS A 2 -11.03 3.39 1.31
C CYS A 2 -11.22 4.16 -0.01
N LEU A 3 -11.41 3.49 -1.15
CA LEU A 3 -11.78 4.13 -2.41
C LEU A 3 -13.25 4.57 -2.35
N VAL A 4 -13.58 5.62 -3.09
CA VAL A 4 -14.98 6.06 -3.26
C VAL A 4 -15.61 5.21 -4.36
N PRO A 5 -16.55 4.29 -4.05
CA PRO A 5 -16.99 3.25 -4.99
C PRO A 5 -17.58 3.79 -6.29
N ARG A 6 -18.37 4.86 -6.17
CA ARG A 6 -19.12 5.48 -7.30
C ARG A 6 -18.29 6.40 -8.19
N LEU A 7 -17.06 6.74 -7.77
CA LEU A 7 -16.15 7.54 -8.58
C LEU A 7 -15.30 6.64 -9.48
N ASP A 8 -14.90 7.18 -10.63
CA ASP A 8 -13.93 6.52 -11.50
C ASP A 8 -12.53 6.45 -10.85
N VAL A 9 -11.69 5.58 -11.39
CA VAL A 9 -10.33 5.32 -10.89
C VAL A 9 -9.47 6.56 -10.92
N LEU A 10 -9.48 7.32 -12.03
CA LEU A 10 -8.68 8.53 -12.18
C LEU A 10 -9.09 9.58 -11.13
N THR A 11 -10.38 9.77 -10.92
CA THR A 11 -10.88 10.69 -9.89
C THR A 11 -10.47 10.22 -8.50
N ASN A 12 -10.56 8.91 -8.18
CA ASN A 12 -10.08 8.36 -6.90
C ASN A 12 -8.60 8.67 -6.65
N VAL A 13 -7.74 8.55 -7.67
CA VAL A 13 -6.31 8.89 -7.56
C VAL A 13 -6.12 10.39 -7.31
N LEU A 14 -6.83 11.24 -8.05
CA LEU A 14 -6.79 12.70 -7.91
C LEU A 14 -7.23 13.19 -6.52
N LEU A 15 -8.11 12.46 -5.84
CA LEU A 15 -8.50 12.76 -4.44
C LEU A 15 -7.28 12.81 -3.49
N GLY A 16 -6.17 12.17 -3.81
CA GLY A 16 -4.91 12.28 -3.05
C GLY A 16 -4.37 13.71 -2.99
N ARG A 17 -4.79 14.61 -3.88
CA ARG A 17 -4.37 16.05 -3.91
C ARG A 17 -5.35 17.00 -3.22
N LEU A 18 -6.43 16.48 -2.62
CA LEU A 18 -7.46 17.33 -2.02
C LEU A 18 -6.92 18.31 -0.97
N SER A 19 -5.97 17.89 -0.14
CA SER A 19 -5.38 18.74 0.90
C SER A 19 -4.61 19.94 0.34
N GLN A 20 -4.21 19.87 -0.95
CA GLN A 20 -3.46 20.92 -1.64
C GLN A 20 -4.31 21.65 -2.70
N THR A 21 -5.59 21.30 -2.81
CA THR A 21 -6.52 21.89 -3.80
C THR A 21 -7.51 22.79 -3.07
N SER A 22 -7.80 23.98 -3.62
CA SER A 22 -8.81 24.88 -3.08
C SER A 22 -10.17 24.16 -3.00
N THR A 23 -10.90 24.36 -1.89
CA THR A 23 -12.19 23.72 -1.60
C THR A 23 -13.21 23.90 -2.74
N LEU A 24 -13.27 25.09 -3.34
CA LEU A 24 -14.17 25.36 -4.48
C LEU A 24 -13.78 24.55 -5.72
N LYS A 25 -12.50 24.47 -6.07
CA LYS A 25 -12.02 23.67 -7.22
C LYS A 25 -12.24 22.18 -7.00
N SER A 26 -12.06 21.71 -5.77
CA SER A 26 -12.32 20.33 -5.37
C SER A 26 -13.80 19.95 -5.54
N LEU A 27 -14.72 20.83 -5.14
CA LEU A 27 -16.16 20.60 -5.24
C LEU A 27 -16.61 20.41 -6.71
N PHE A 28 -15.99 21.14 -7.64
CA PHE A 28 -16.25 21.02 -9.07
C PHE A 28 -15.36 19.98 -9.78
N LYS A 29 -14.57 19.17 -9.03
CA LYS A 29 -13.63 18.19 -9.59
C LYS A 29 -12.63 18.79 -10.60
N ILE A 30 -12.29 20.07 -10.43
CA ILE A 30 -11.34 20.77 -11.28
C ILE A 30 -9.93 20.60 -10.68
N PHE A 31 -9.17 19.68 -11.25
CA PHE A 31 -7.78 19.45 -10.88
C PHE A 31 -6.83 20.09 -11.92
N PRO A 32 -5.68 20.65 -11.47
CA PRO A 32 -4.66 21.18 -12.36
C PRO A 32 -4.21 20.13 -13.40
N ALA A 33 -3.82 20.59 -14.59
CA ALA A 33 -3.35 19.70 -15.64
C ALA A 33 -2.13 18.86 -15.21
N ALA A 34 -1.23 19.46 -14.41
CA ALA A 34 -0.08 18.76 -13.84
C ALA A 34 -0.49 17.59 -12.91
N ASP A 35 -1.50 17.77 -12.06
CA ASP A 35 -1.99 16.70 -11.18
C ASP A 35 -2.65 15.58 -11.99
N ARG A 36 -3.38 15.93 -13.06
CA ARG A 36 -3.98 14.94 -13.96
C ARG A 36 -2.91 14.14 -14.69
N ALA A 37 -1.88 14.80 -15.23
CA ALA A 37 -0.75 14.14 -15.89
C ALA A 37 -0.04 13.18 -14.95
N ARG A 38 0.21 13.59 -13.70
CA ARG A 38 0.82 12.74 -12.68
C ARG A 38 -0.07 11.55 -12.32
N ALA A 39 -1.37 11.73 -12.13
CA ALA A 39 -2.30 10.64 -11.85
C ALA A 39 -2.31 9.59 -12.98
N ILE A 40 -2.29 10.06 -14.24
CA ILE A 40 -2.20 9.19 -15.43
C ILE A 40 -0.88 8.40 -15.41
N ALA A 41 0.25 9.04 -15.18
CA ALA A 41 1.56 8.37 -15.10
C ALA A 41 1.62 7.31 -13.98
N LEU A 42 1.05 7.59 -12.80
CA LEU A 42 0.94 6.62 -11.72
C LEU A 42 0.06 5.43 -12.10
N LEU A 43 -1.08 5.67 -12.76
CA LEU A 43 -1.97 4.61 -13.23
C LEU A 43 -1.31 3.77 -14.33
N GLU A 44 -0.53 4.39 -15.21
CA GLU A 44 0.24 3.68 -16.25
C GLU A 44 1.29 2.78 -15.61
N TRP A 45 2.10 3.29 -14.68
CA TRP A 45 3.09 2.51 -13.94
C TRP A 45 2.48 1.30 -13.24
N MET A 46 1.29 1.48 -12.63
CA MET A 46 0.55 0.41 -11.96
C MET A 46 -0.22 -0.53 -12.92
N ASN A 47 -0.12 -0.33 -14.24
CA ASN A 47 -0.95 -1.02 -15.24
C ASN A 47 -2.46 -0.90 -14.96
N MET A 48 -2.89 0.27 -14.51
CA MET A 48 -4.28 0.60 -14.22
C MET A 48 -4.90 1.63 -15.18
N LEU A 49 -4.10 2.17 -16.13
CA LEU A 49 -4.58 3.16 -17.09
C LEU A 49 -5.78 2.68 -17.92
N PRO A 50 -5.87 1.41 -18.39
CA PRO A 50 -7.06 0.92 -19.10
C PRO A 50 -8.35 0.98 -18.27
N HIS A 51 -8.24 1.05 -16.94
CA HIS A 51 -9.36 1.12 -16.01
C HIS A 51 -9.64 2.54 -15.52
N ALA A 52 -8.94 3.57 -16.03
CA ALA A 52 -8.97 4.94 -15.51
C ALA A 52 -10.38 5.54 -15.40
N LEU A 53 -11.26 5.23 -16.33
CA LEU A 53 -12.65 5.72 -16.38
C LEU A 53 -13.67 4.72 -15.80
N GLN A 54 -13.21 3.57 -15.34
CA GLN A 54 -14.06 2.57 -14.70
C GLN A 54 -14.36 2.99 -13.25
N ARG A 55 -15.57 2.70 -12.74
CA ARG A 55 -15.91 2.93 -11.34
C ARG A 55 -15.12 2.01 -10.43
N ALA A 56 -14.69 2.52 -9.27
CA ALA A 56 -13.90 1.75 -8.33
C ALA A 56 -14.63 0.50 -7.80
N GLU A 57 -15.94 0.52 -7.70
CA GLU A 57 -16.78 -0.63 -7.28
C GLU A 57 -16.67 -1.84 -8.19
N ASN A 58 -16.23 -1.66 -9.45
CA ASN A 58 -16.11 -2.73 -10.43
C ASN A 58 -14.69 -3.32 -10.51
N LEU A 59 -13.79 -2.92 -9.61
CA LEU A 59 -12.41 -3.40 -9.57
C LEU A 59 -12.29 -4.67 -8.73
N SER A 60 -11.34 -5.54 -9.08
CA SER A 60 -10.89 -6.62 -8.20
C SER A 60 -10.13 -6.07 -6.98
N GLY A 61 -9.98 -6.87 -5.91
CA GLY A 61 -9.25 -6.47 -4.71
C GLY A 61 -7.82 -5.98 -5.01
N GLY A 62 -7.06 -6.71 -5.83
CA GLY A 62 -5.71 -6.30 -6.22
C GLY A 62 -5.68 -5.04 -7.11
N GLN A 63 -6.72 -4.80 -7.91
CA GLN A 63 -6.87 -3.56 -8.66
C GLN A 63 -7.17 -2.39 -7.72
N MET A 64 -8.09 -2.55 -6.77
CA MET A 64 -8.40 -1.55 -5.75
C MET A 64 -7.16 -1.17 -4.94
N GLN A 65 -6.34 -2.15 -4.55
CA GLN A 65 -5.10 -1.91 -3.81
C GLN A 65 -4.12 -1.04 -4.61
N ARG A 66 -3.90 -1.36 -5.89
CA ARG A 66 -3.03 -0.56 -6.77
C ARG A 66 -3.53 0.88 -6.92
N VAL A 67 -4.82 1.08 -7.08
CA VAL A 67 -5.42 2.43 -7.15
C VAL A 67 -5.24 3.17 -5.82
N ALA A 68 -5.39 2.49 -4.67
CA ALA A 68 -5.16 3.08 -3.35
C ALA A 68 -3.71 3.53 -3.17
N ILE A 69 -2.73 2.75 -3.63
CA ILE A 69 -1.31 3.14 -3.65
C ILE A 69 -1.10 4.36 -4.55
N CYS A 70 -1.64 4.39 -5.78
CA CYS A 70 -1.56 5.57 -6.65
C CYS A 70 -2.10 6.82 -5.95
N ARG A 71 -3.24 6.72 -5.27
CA ARG A 71 -3.82 7.83 -4.52
C ARG A 71 -2.93 8.31 -3.39
N ALA A 72 -2.29 7.40 -2.66
CA ALA A 72 -1.35 7.75 -1.60
C ALA A 72 -0.11 8.47 -2.16
N LEU A 73 0.44 7.99 -3.28
CA LEU A 73 1.60 8.59 -3.96
C LEU A 73 1.31 9.98 -4.55
N MET A 74 0.05 10.31 -4.86
CA MET A 74 -0.34 11.66 -5.28
C MET A 74 -0.01 12.72 -4.22
N GLN A 75 0.09 12.35 -2.94
CA GLN A 75 0.41 13.28 -1.85
C GLN A 75 1.90 13.68 -1.80
N ASN A 76 2.77 13.10 -2.61
CA ASN A 76 4.23 13.20 -2.48
C ASN A 76 4.73 12.83 -1.07
N PRO A 77 4.39 11.64 -0.56
CA PRO A 77 4.74 11.28 0.80
C PRO A 77 6.23 11.02 0.95
N GLY A 78 6.82 11.41 2.10
CA GLY A 78 8.15 10.93 2.51
C GLY A 78 8.09 9.55 3.15
N ILE A 79 6.91 9.17 3.68
CA ILE A 79 6.66 7.86 4.31
C ILE A 79 5.31 7.34 3.81
N LEU A 80 5.28 6.08 3.38
CA LEU A 80 4.07 5.34 3.01
C LEU A 80 3.77 4.30 4.10
N LEU A 81 2.57 4.38 4.68
CA LEU A 81 2.07 3.41 5.64
C LEU A 81 1.07 2.49 4.94
N ALA A 82 1.31 1.18 5.00
CA ALA A 82 0.46 0.17 4.40
C ALA A 82 0.05 -0.87 5.46
N ASP A 83 -1.22 -0.82 5.84
CA ASP A 83 -1.79 -1.75 6.80
C ASP A 83 -2.41 -2.94 6.06
N GLU A 84 -1.86 -4.11 6.28
CA GLU A 84 -2.24 -5.37 5.64
C GLU A 84 -2.48 -5.25 4.11
N PRO A 85 -1.52 -4.72 3.34
CA PRO A 85 -1.76 -4.37 1.93
C PRO A 85 -2.02 -5.57 1.03
N VAL A 86 -1.78 -6.78 1.52
CA VAL A 86 -1.92 -8.03 0.77
C VAL A 86 -2.96 -8.97 1.37
N ALA A 87 -3.70 -8.55 2.41
CA ALA A 87 -4.76 -9.36 2.99
C ALA A 87 -5.82 -9.72 1.94
N SER A 88 -6.21 -10.97 1.92
CA SER A 88 -7.24 -11.51 1.00
C SER A 88 -6.89 -11.44 -0.50
N LEU A 89 -5.60 -11.28 -0.85
CA LEU A 89 -5.12 -11.37 -2.22
C LEU A 89 -4.59 -12.78 -2.53
N ASP A 90 -4.73 -13.19 -3.78
CA ASP A 90 -4.08 -14.39 -4.28
C ASP A 90 -2.54 -14.20 -4.35
N PRO A 91 -1.75 -15.29 -4.38
CA PRO A 91 -0.28 -15.22 -4.34
C PRO A 91 0.34 -14.33 -5.41
N LYS A 92 -0.22 -14.32 -6.64
CA LYS A 92 0.29 -13.51 -7.75
C LYS A 92 0.07 -12.02 -7.51
N ASN A 93 -1.11 -11.63 -7.02
CA ASN A 93 -1.39 -10.25 -6.69
C ASN A 93 -0.62 -9.80 -5.43
N THR A 94 -0.46 -10.69 -4.43
CA THR A 94 0.40 -10.47 -3.26
C THR A 94 1.82 -10.10 -3.68
N GLN A 95 2.46 -10.94 -4.49
CA GLN A 95 3.82 -10.69 -4.97
C GLN A 95 3.91 -9.35 -5.70
N ARG A 96 2.96 -9.06 -6.59
CA ARG A 96 2.93 -7.82 -7.36
C ARG A 96 2.83 -6.57 -6.47
N ILE A 97 2.00 -6.60 -5.41
CA ILE A 97 1.89 -5.48 -4.47
C ILE A 97 3.19 -5.31 -3.68
N MET A 98 3.79 -6.41 -3.22
CA MET A 98 5.05 -6.35 -2.48
C MET A 98 6.20 -5.83 -3.35
N ASP A 99 6.28 -6.24 -4.62
CA ASP A 99 7.26 -5.72 -5.57
C ASP A 99 7.10 -4.20 -5.78
N VAL A 100 5.87 -3.73 -5.94
CA VAL A 100 5.56 -2.29 -6.04
C VAL A 100 5.99 -1.53 -4.77
N LEU A 101 5.71 -2.04 -3.58
CA LEU A 101 6.12 -1.40 -2.33
C LEU A 101 7.65 -1.33 -2.20
N ARG A 102 8.36 -2.36 -2.67
CA ARG A 102 9.83 -2.36 -2.74
C ARG A 102 10.34 -1.29 -3.72
N GLU A 103 9.79 -1.22 -4.94
CA GLU A 103 10.15 -0.20 -5.92
C GLU A 103 9.93 1.23 -5.37
N ILE A 104 8.83 1.47 -4.64
CA ILE A 104 8.56 2.74 -3.96
C ILE A 104 9.66 3.06 -2.94
N SER A 105 10.10 2.06 -2.17
CA SER A 105 11.19 2.23 -1.20
C SER A 105 12.52 2.55 -1.87
N GLU A 106 12.83 1.88 -2.98
CA GLU A 106 14.04 2.12 -3.78
C GLU A 106 14.08 3.53 -4.40
N GLN A 107 12.90 4.14 -4.62
CA GLN A 107 12.78 5.55 -5.06
C GLN A 107 12.95 6.56 -3.91
N GLY A 108 13.27 6.11 -2.70
CA GLY A 108 13.58 6.97 -1.55
C GLY A 108 12.39 7.31 -0.65
N ILE A 109 11.21 6.71 -0.86
CA ILE A 109 10.07 6.83 0.02
C ILE A 109 10.16 5.73 1.08
N SER A 110 10.21 6.10 2.37
CA SER A 110 10.19 5.10 3.44
C SER A 110 8.86 4.34 3.44
N VAL A 111 8.90 3.01 3.40
CA VAL A 111 7.68 2.18 3.43
C VAL A 111 7.62 1.43 4.74
N MET A 112 6.54 1.63 5.49
CA MET A 112 6.20 0.83 6.67
C MET A 112 4.97 -0.02 6.34
N VAL A 113 5.12 -1.33 6.47
CA VAL A 113 4.07 -2.28 6.12
C VAL A 113 3.77 -3.20 7.31
N ASN A 114 2.49 -3.39 7.62
CA ASN A 114 2.03 -4.39 8.56
C ASN A 114 1.74 -5.70 7.79
N LEU A 115 2.39 -6.78 8.20
CA LEU A 115 2.28 -8.10 7.55
C LEU A 115 2.13 -9.20 8.60
N HIS A 116 1.35 -10.22 8.28
CA HIS A 116 1.21 -11.43 9.11
C HIS A 116 2.10 -12.58 8.61
N SER A 117 2.55 -12.57 7.36
CA SER A 117 3.40 -13.61 6.79
C SER A 117 4.88 -13.34 7.08
N VAL A 118 5.50 -14.22 7.87
CA VAL A 118 6.94 -14.19 8.15
C VAL A 118 7.76 -14.38 6.87
N GLU A 119 7.25 -15.16 5.91
CA GLU A 119 7.91 -15.36 4.61
C GLU A 119 8.02 -14.06 3.82
N LEU A 120 6.92 -13.29 3.73
CA LEU A 120 6.91 -11.98 3.07
C LEU A 120 7.84 -11.00 3.80
N VAL A 121 7.83 -11.00 5.13
CA VAL A 121 8.74 -10.18 5.94
C VAL A 121 10.20 -10.49 5.59
N ARG A 122 10.59 -11.76 5.52
CA ARG A 122 11.96 -12.18 5.18
C ARG A 122 12.36 -11.86 3.75
N ALA A 123 11.39 -11.93 2.82
CA ALA A 123 11.64 -11.70 1.40
C ALA A 123 11.74 -10.21 1.02
N TYR A 124 11.01 -9.34 1.73
CA TYR A 124 10.81 -7.96 1.30
C TYR A 124 11.28 -6.88 2.27
N CYS A 125 11.32 -7.17 3.58
CA CYS A 125 11.63 -6.16 4.57
C CYS A 125 13.14 -6.09 4.86
N THR A 126 13.64 -4.89 5.14
CA THR A 126 15.03 -4.63 5.54
C THR A 126 15.17 -4.45 7.05
N ARG A 127 14.08 -4.13 7.75
CA ARG A 127 13.99 -4.01 9.20
C ARG A 127 12.61 -4.49 9.66
N VAL A 128 12.56 -5.14 10.79
CA VAL A 128 11.33 -5.66 11.40
C VAL A 128 11.16 -5.08 12.78
N ILE A 129 9.97 -4.59 13.05
CA ILE A 129 9.53 -4.16 14.36
C ILE A 129 8.44 -5.14 14.83
N GLY A 130 8.73 -5.92 15.84
CA GLY A 130 7.79 -6.87 16.43
C GLY A 130 7.22 -6.35 17.74
N VAL A 131 5.89 -6.24 17.80
CA VAL A 131 5.17 -5.75 18.97
C VAL A 131 4.23 -6.83 19.49
N ALA A 132 4.29 -7.12 20.79
CA ALA A 132 3.36 -8.01 21.46
C ALA A 132 2.94 -7.42 22.81
N SER A 133 1.67 -7.51 23.16
CA SER A 133 1.10 -6.99 24.41
C SER A 133 1.47 -5.51 24.70
N GLY A 134 1.52 -4.70 23.64
CA GLY A 134 1.86 -3.27 23.73
C GLY A 134 3.35 -2.98 24.00
N GLN A 135 4.22 -3.98 23.92
CA GLN A 135 5.66 -3.85 24.12
C GLN A 135 6.44 -4.17 22.86
N LEU A 136 7.55 -3.45 22.64
CA LEU A 136 8.51 -3.74 21.61
C LEU A 136 9.30 -4.99 22.00
N ILE A 137 9.09 -6.08 21.27
CA ILE A 137 9.75 -7.38 21.51
C ILE A 137 10.96 -7.57 20.61
N PHE A 138 10.90 -7.03 19.39
CA PHE A 138 11.93 -7.21 18.37
C PHE A 138 12.09 -5.95 17.53
N ASP A 139 13.34 -5.56 17.25
CA ASP A 139 13.68 -4.47 16.34
C ASP A 139 15.05 -4.76 15.72
N ASP A 140 15.07 -5.47 14.60
CA ASP A 140 16.30 -5.86 13.92
C ASP A 140 16.02 -6.28 12.45
N HIS A 141 17.07 -6.75 11.77
CA HIS A 141 17.00 -7.32 10.42
C HIS A 141 16.20 -8.64 10.40
N PRO A 142 15.41 -8.91 9.34
CA PRO A 142 14.58 -10.12 9.23
C PRO A 142 15.32 -11.44 9.42
N SER A 143 16.61 -11.50 9.07
CA SER A 143 17.45 -12.71 9.27
C SER A 143 17.61 -13.12 10.74
N ARG A 144 17.35 -12.21 11.68
CA ARG A 144 17.41 -12.46 13.13
C ARG A 144 16.06 -12.87 13.74
N LEU A 145 15.00 -13.03 12.93
CA LEU A 145 13.75 -13.61 13.37
C LEU A 145 13.91 -15.12 13.62
N THR A 146 14.37 -15.47 14.83
CA THR A 146 14.47 -16.85 15.29
C THR A 146 13.12 -17.42 15.72
N GLN A 147 13.02 -18.74 15.87
CA GLN A 147 11.82 -19.39 16.42
C GLN A 147 11.45 -18.87 17.82
N ASP A 148 12.45 -18.59 18.67
CA ASP A 148 12.22 -18.02 20.01
C ASP A 148 11.59 -16.61 19.94
N VAL A 149 12.03 -15.79 18.98
CA VAL A 149 11.44 -14.45 18.76
C VAL A 149 10.00 -14.58 18.26
N LEU A 150 9.74 -15.49 17.30
CA LEU A 150 8.39 -15.75 16.81
C LEU A 150 7.47 -16.28 17.92
N GLN A 151 7.96 -17.21 18.77
CA GLN A 151 7.21 -17.70 19.92
C GLN A 151 6.84 -16.58 20.89
N ARG A 152 7.73 -15.62 21.13
CA ARG A 152 7.46 -14.46 21.99
C ARG A 152 6.47 -13.46 21.37
N LEU A 153 6.42 -13.36 20.03
CA LEU A 153 5.52 -12.47 19.30
C LEU A 153 4.12 -13.06 19.17
N TYR A 154 4.01 -14.35 18.85
CA TYR A 154 2.77 -15.00 18.46
C TYR A 154 2.27 -16.05 19.48
N GLY A 155 3.08 -16.40 20.51
CA GLY A 155 2.72 -17.43 21.47
C GLY A 155 2.54 -18.80 20.80
N ASP A 156 1.49 -19.52 21.17
CA ASP A 156 1.18 -20.85 20.63
C ASP A 156 0.64 -20.84 19.19
N GLU A 157 0.36 -19.66 18.61
CA GLU A 157 -0.10 -19.49 17.23
C GLU A 157 1.03 -19.61 16.19
N VAL A 158 2.28 -19.79 16.61
CA VAL A 158 3.45 -19.94 15.71
C VAL A 158 3.27 -21.06 14.68
N SER A 159 2.53 -22.12 15.02
CA SER A 159 2.25 -23.25 14.11
C SER A 159 1.37 -22.92 12.92
N GLN A 160 0.71 -21.76 12.91
CA GLN A 160 -0.20 -21.29 11.84
C GLN A 160 0.46 -20.32 10.86
N LEU A 161 1.75 -19.99 11.04
CA LEU A 161 2.50 -18.97 10.27
C LEU A 161 3.23 -19.54 9.03
N HIS A 162 2.86 -20.75 8.60
CA HIS A 162 3.44 -21.43 7.42
C HIS A 162 2.51 -21.38 6.23
#